data_fc77f2787019d3ea97ab9c4f81d0fae8
#
_entry.id   fc77f2787019d3ea97ab9c4f81d0fae8
#
_cell.length_a   1.000
_cell.length_b   1.000
_cell.length_c   1.000
_cell.angle_alpha   90.00
_cell.angle_beta   90.00
_cell.angle_gamma   90.00
#
_symmetry.space_group_name_H-M   'P 1'
#
loop_
_entity.id
_entity.type
_entity.pdbx_description
1 polymer ?
#
loop_
_entity_poly.entity_id
_entity_poly.type
_entity_poly.pdbx_seq_one_letter_code
_entity_poly.pdbx_strand_id
1 'polypeptide(L)'
;KPVFMVGGIVWAMSTILYPEREDSFVKLTMDDINRFYELVAKKKGAAFEQNLTKIKNMDTRKKAEKQLQSVKDVFTVENLIAGAAILKAMGDELKLKGKDLYFSRNGSWLWGYIAYEGTEKFEKK
;
A
#
# COMPACT_ATOMS: atom_id res chain seq x y z
N LYS A 1 0.06 13.67 -13.50
CA LYS A 1 -1.08 13.56 -12.60
C LYS A 1 -0.79 12.56 -11.50
N PRO A 2 -1.10 12.90 -10.24
CA PRO A 2 -0.98 11.93 -9.17
C PRO A 2 -2.03 10.82 -9.33
N VAL A 3 -1.65 9.61 -8.95
CA VAL A 3 -2.55 8.45 -8.96
C VAL A 3 -2.81 8.05 -7.51
N PHE A 4 -4.07 7.98 -7.13
CA PHE A 4 -4.47 7.55 -5.80
C PHE A 4 -4.86 6.08 -5.82
N MET A 5 -4.34 5.34 -4.87
CA MET A 5 -4.57 3.90 -4.76
C MET A 5 -5.31 3.59 -3.47
N VAL A 6 -6.27 2.70 -3.54
CA VAL A 6 -7.03 2.23 -2.39
C VAL A 6 -7.13 0.71 -2.43
N GLY A 7 -7.39 0.13 -1.28
CA GLY A 7 -7.64 -1.29 -1.16
C GLY A 7 -6.70 -1.97 -0.18
N GLY A 8 -7.10 -3.16 0.23
CA GLY A 8 -6.39 -3.93 1.25
C GLY A 8 -4.98 -4.32 0.84
N ILE A 9 -4.77 -4.68 -0.43
CA ILE A 9 -3.43 -5.08 -0.89
C ILE A 9 -2.44 -3.90 -0.88
N VAL A 10 -2.91 -2.69 -1.18
CA VAL A 10 -2.05 -1.50 -1.14
C VAL A 10 -1.70 -1.15 0.31
N TRP A 11 -2.66 -1.31 1.23
CA TRP A 11 -2.42 -1.18 2.66
C TRP A 11 -1.37 -2.18 3.13
N ALA A 12 -1.51 -3.45 2.74
CA ALA A 12 -0.55 -4.49 3.08
C ALA A 12 0.85 -4.15 2.55
N MET A 13 0.93 -3.71 1.29
CA MET A 13 2.19 -3.31 0.66
C MET A 13 2.86 -2.17 1.43
N SER A 14 2.13 -1.10 1.71
CA SER A 14 2.70 0.05 2.41
C SER A 14 3.14 -0.32 3.82
N THR A 15 2.39 -1.18 4.51
CA THR A 15 2.72 -1.62 5.86
C THR A 15 3.96 -2.51 5.88
N ILE A 16 4.10 -3.40 4.92
CA ILE A 16 5.25 -4.31 4.83
C ILE A 16 6.52 -3.57 4.41
N LEU A 17 6.42 -2.69 3.41
CA LEU A 17 7.59 -1.97 2.90
C LEU A 17 8.02 -0.84 3.84
N TYR A 18 7.07 -0.13 4.41
CA TYR A 18 7.32 1.07 5.23
C TYR A 18 6.55 1.00 6.54
N PRO A 19 6.87 0.03 7.41
CA PRO A 19 6.09 -0.16 8.64
C PRO A 19 6.20 1.01 9.62
N GLU A 20 7.25 1.81 9.52
CA GLU A 20 7.47 2.97 10.40
C GLU A 20 6.69 4.22 9.98
N ARG A 21 6.11 4.24 8.78
CA ARG A 21 5.39 5.43 8.30
C ARG A 21 4.00 5.53 8.92
N GLU A 22 3.72 6.69 9.48
CA GLU A 22 2.42 7.02 10.09
C GLU A 22 1.64 8.05 9.27
N ASP A 23 2.18 8.47 8.14
CA ASP A 23 1.58 9.50 7.28
C ASP A 23 0.19 9.10 6.80
N SER A 24 -0.72 10.09 6.74
CA SER A 24 -2.06 9.87 6.19
C SER A 24 -1.99 9.45 4.72
N PHE A 25 -0.97 9.93 4.01
CA PHE A 25 -0.70 9.58 2.63
C PHE A 25 0.69 8.98 2.53
N VAL A 26 0.78 7.82 1.93
CA VAL A 26 2.07 7.18 1.66
C VAL A 26 2.35 7.27 0.17
N LYS A 27 3.44 7.92 -0.18
CA LYS A 27 3.89 8.01 -1.57
C LYS A 27 4.59 6.71 -1.94
N LEU A 28 4.15 6.11 -3.03
CA LEU A 28 4.66 4.84 -3.55
C LEU A 28 5.07 5.01 -5.01
N THR A 29 5.87 4.09 -5.50
CA THR A 29 6.32 4.07 -6.89
C THR A 29 6.07 2.69 -7.49
N MET A 30 6.18 2.60 -8.82
CA MET A 30 6.12 1.30 -9.48
C MET A 30 7.25 0.38 -9.00
N ASP A 31 8.41 0.96 -8.67
CA ASP A 31 9.52 0.20 -8.10
C ASP A 31 9.14 -0.41 -6.74
N ASP A 32 8.35 0.30 -5.93
CA ASP A 32 7.83 -0.25 -4.67
C ASP A 32 6.92 -1.46 -4.92
N ILE A 33 6.07 -1.38 -5.93
CA ILE A 33 5.20 -2.50 -6.31
C ILE A 33 6.03 -3.71 -6.71
N ASN A 34 7.06 -3.51 -7.52
CA ASN A 34 7.97 -4.57 -7.96
C ASN A 34 8.72 -5.17 -6.78
N ARG A 35 9.24 -4.33 -5.88
CA ARG A 35 9.93 -4.79 -4.67
C ARG A 35 9.02 -5.59 -3.76
N PHE A 36 7.78 -5.13 -3.61
CA PHE A 36 6.79 -5.83 -2.79
C PHE A 36 6.52 -7.23 -3.35
N TYR A 37 6.27 -7.33 -4.65
CA TYR A 37 6.05 -8.61 -5.30
C TYR A 37 7.25 -9.56 -5.09
N GLU A 38 8.46 -9.08 -5.35
CA GLU A 38 9.67 -9.90 -5.16
C GLU A 38 9.85 -10.31 -3.69
N LEU A 39 9.59 -9.42 -2.77
CA LEU A 39 9.75 -9.67 -1.34
C LEU A 39 8.81 -10.78 -0.87
N VAL A 40 7.52 -10.67 -1.18
CA VAL A 40 6.54 -11.67 -0.74
C VAL A 40 6.72 -13.00 -1.46
N ALA A 41 7.12 -12.98 -2.73
CA ALA A 41 7.35 -14.20 -3.50
C ALA A 41 8.59 -14.97 -3.03
N LYS A 42 9.65 -14.25 -2.67
CA LYS A 42 10.92 -14.86 -2.24
C LYS A 42 10.96 -15.19 -0.75
N LYS A 43 10.54 -14.25 0.08
CA LYS A 43 10.66 -14.36 1.55
C LYS A 43 9.43 -14.95 2.21
N LYS A 44 8.30 -14.96 1.53
CA LYS A 44 7.03 -15.48 2.06
C LYS A 44 6.73 -14.89 3.45
N GLY A 45 6.56 -15.74 4.48
CA GLY A 45 6.27 -15.27 5.83
C GLY A 45 7.31 -14.33 6.43
N ALA A 46 8.59 -14.46 6.05
CA ALA A 46 9.66 -13.59 6.54
C ALA A 46 9.57 -12.16 5.98
N ALA A 47 8.77 -11.94 4.93
CA ALA A 47 8.55 -10.61 4.37
C ALA A 47 7.97 -9.64 5.40
N PHE A 48 7.15 -10.14 6.32
CA PHE A 48 6.54 -9.32 7.37
C PHE A 48 7.55 -8.69 8.31
N GLU A 49 8.66 -9.34 8.54
CA GLU A 49 9.62 -8.95 9.58
C GLU A 49 10.85 -8.24 9.05
N GLN A 50 11.09 -8.33 7.74
CA GLN A 50 12.33 -7.83 7.14
C GLN A 50 12.62 -6.36 7.44
N ASN A 51 11.63 -5.51 7.38
CA ASN A 51 11.81 -4.08 7.57
C ASN A 51 11.62 -3.63 9.03
N LEU A 52 11.06 -4.49 9.88
CA LEU A 52 10.91 -4.20 11.31
C LEU A 52 12.24 -4.05 12.02
N THR A 53 13.22 -4.85 11.66
CA THR A 53 14.54 -4.84 12.31
C THR A 53 15.29 -3.53 12.11
N LYS A 54 14.90 -2.73 11.13
CA LYS A 54 15.50 -1.43 10.84
C LYS A 54 14.97 -0.31 11.73
N ILE A 55 13.88 -0.54 12.43
CA ILE A 55 13.25 0.45 13.31
C ILE A 55 13.94 0.44 14.67
N LYS A 56 14.58 1.56 15.02
CA LYS A 56 15.33 1.68 16.26
C LYS A 56 14.47 2.13 17.44
N ASN A 57 13.45 2.96 17.18
CA ASN A 57 12.56 3.48 18.23
C ASN A 57 11.58 2.38 18.66
N MET A 58 11.57 2.06 19.96
CA MET A 58 10.73 0.98 20.50
C MET A 58 9.24 1.23 20.36
N ASP A 59 8.80 2.47 20.55
CA ASP A 59 7.37 2.80 20.44
C ASP A 59 6.90 2.70 18.99
N THR A 60 7.69 3.21 18.06
CA THR A 60 7.43 3.10 16.62
C THR A 60 7.41 1.64 16.18
N ARG A 61 8.35 0.85 16.70
CA ARG A 61 8.44 -0.59 16.40
C ARG A 61 7.21 -1.34 16.89
N LYS A 62 6.72 -1.05 18.09
CA LYS A 62 5.50 -1.68 18.64
C LYS A 62 4.28 -1.36 17.78
N LYS A 63 4.14 -0.11 17.34
CA LYS A 63 3.05 0.30 16.45
C LYS A 63 3.14 -0.44 15.11
N ALA A 64 4.34 -0.53 14.56
CA ALA A 64 4.60 -1.25 13.31
C ALA A 64 4.26 -2.73 13.45
N GLU A 65 4.63 -3.35 14.55
CA GLU A 65 4.30 -4.75 14.84
C GLU A 65 2.80 -4.99 14.88
N LYS A 66 2.04 -4.08 15.49
CA LYS A 66 0.57 -4.15 15.52
C LYS A 66 -0.02 -4.05 14.12
N GLN A 67 0.47 -3.12 13.31
CA GLN A 67 0.02 -2.97 11.93
C GLN A 67 0.30 -4.22 11.11
N LEU A 68 1.50 -4.76 11.23
CA LEU A 68 1.88 -5.98 10.53
C LEU A 68 1.04 -7.18 10.99
N GLN A 69 0.72 -7.26 12.28
CA GLN A 69 -0.16 -8.31 12.78
C GLN A 69 -1.55 -8.19 12.16
N SER A 70 -2.06 -6.96 12.02
CA SER A 70 -3.35 -6.73 11.36
C SER A 70 -3.33 -7.20 9.90
N VAL A 71 -2.22 -6.99 9.19
CA VAL A 71 -2.06 -7.50 7.82
C VAL A 71 -2.08 -9.03 7.82
N LYS A 72 -1.36 -9.67 8.74
CA LYS A 72 -1.33 -11.13 8.87
C LYS A 72 -2.71 -11.72 9.16
N ASP A 73 -3.53 -10.99 9.91
CA ASP A 73 -4.89 -11.43 10.25
C ASP A 73 -5.83 -11.40 9.04
N VAL A 74 -5.55 -10.52 8.08
CA VAL A 74 -6.38 -10.34 6.88
C VAL A 74 -5.87 -11.18 5.70
N PHE A 75 -4.56 -11.28 5.53
CA PHE A 75 -3.95 -11.90 4.35
C PHE A 75 -3.12 -13.12 4.72
N THR A 76 -3.33 -14.22 4.00
CA THR A 76 -2.37 -15.32 3.96
C THR A 76 -1.20 -14.92 3.06
N VAL A 77 -0.08 -15.65 3.15
CA VAL A 77 1.08 -15.43 2.28
C VAL A 77 0.68 -15.60 0.81
N GLU A 78 -0.10 -16.63 0.51
CA GLU A 78 -0.57 -16.91 -0.84
C GLU A 78 -1.43 -15.77 -1.38
N ASN A 79 -2.31 -15.22 -0.56
CA ASN A 79 -3.15 -14.08 -0.94
C ASN A 79 -2.30 -12.83 -1.18
N LEU A 80 -1.24 -12.63 -0.39
CA LEU A 80 -0.31 -11.51 -0.60
C LEU A 80 0.43 -11.64 -1.93
N ILE A 81 0.90 -12.84 -2.25
CA ILE A 81 1.61 -13.09 -3.51
C ILE A 81 0.66 -12.86 -4.69
N ALA A 82 -0.55 -13.41 -4.62
CA ALA A 82 -1.55 -13.22 -5.68
C ALA A 82 -1.93 -11.75 -5.86
N GLY A 83 -2.18 -11.05 -4.76
CA GLY A 83 -2.51 -9.63 -4.77
C GLY A 83 -1.37 -8.76 -5.30
N ALA A 84 -0.14 -9.07 -4.93
CA ALA A 84 1.05 -8.38 -5.43
C ALA A 84 1.23 -8.59 -6.93
N ALA A 85 0.97 -9.82 -7.42
CA ALA A 85 1.04 -10.13 -8.85
C ALA A 85 -0.01 -9.33 -9.64
N ILE A 86 -1.24 -9.25 -9.13
CA ILE A 86 -2.31 -8.47 -9.74
C ILE A 86 -1.93 -6.99 -9.76
N LEU A 87 -1.43 -6.47 -8.65
CA LEU A 87 -1.02 -5.06 -8.54
C LEU A 87 0.09 -4.73 -9.53
N LYS A 88 1.07 -5.62 -9.68
CA LYS A 88 2.15 -5.47 -10.64
C LYS A 88 1.63 -5.47 -12.07
N ALA A 89 0.75 -6.40 -12.41
CA ALA A 89 0.14 -6.49 -13.74
C ALA A 89 -0.67 -5.24 -14.06
N MET A 90 -1.46 -4.74 -13.11
CA MET A 90 -2.22 -3.50 -13.27
C MET A 90 -1.30 -2.29 -13.45
N GLY A 91 -0.20 -2.24 -12.69
CA GLY A 91 0.78 -1.17 -12.80
C GLY A 91 1.44 -1.12 -14.18
N ASP A 92 1.78 -2.28 -14.73
CA ASP A 92 2.34 -2.38 -16.07
C ASP A 92 1.32 -1.99 -17.14
N GLU A 93 0.09 -2.49 -17.02
CA GLU A 93 -1.01 -2.19 -17.97
C GLU A 93 -1.37 -0.71 -17.98
N LEU A 94 -1.45 -0.09 -16.81
CA LEU A 94 -1.78 1.33 -16.66
C LEU A 94 -0.58 2.24 -16.85
N LYS A 95 0.60 1.69 -17.12
CA LYS A 95 1.86 2.43 -17.33
C LYS A 95 2.17 3.38 -16.17
N LEU A 96 2.16 2.85 -14.96
CA LEU A 96 2.38 3.64 -13.74
C LEU A 96 3.85 4.00 -13.49
N LYS A 97 4.77 3.46 -14.27
CA LYS A 97 6.19 3.79 -14.13
C LYS A 97 6.42 5.28 -14.32
N GLY A 98 7.13 5.89 -13.39
CA GLY A 98 7.41 7.33 -13.41
C GLY A 98 6.27 8.20 -12.89
N LYS A 99 5.15 7.62 -12.47
CA LYS A 99 4.04 8.35 -11.87
C LYS A 99 4.12 8.34 -10.35
N ASP A 100 3.63 9.40 -9.74
CA ASP A 100 3.49 9.47 -8.29
C ASP A 100 2.23 8.74 -7.87
N LEU A 101 2.40 7.70 -7.04
CA LEU A 101 1.30 6.89 -6.52
C LEU A 101 1.11 7.23 -5.04
N TYR A 102 -0.11 7.47 -4.63
CA TYR A 102 -0.43 7.80 -3.24
C TYR A 102 -1.43 6.81 -2.69
N PHE A 103 -1.13 6.28 -1.51
CA PHE A 103 -2.05 5.47 -0.75
C PHE A 103 -2.56 6.27 0.45
N SER A 104 -3.88 6.35 0.60
CA SER A 104 -4.51 6.97 1.76
C SER A 104 -4.80 5.91 2.82
N ARG A 105 -4.24 6.08 4.02
CA ARG A 105 -4.53 5.21 5.17
C ARG A 105 -5.95 5.41 5.67
N ASN A 106 -6.44 6.64 5.58
CA ASN A 106 -7.80 7.01 5.95
C ASN A 106 -8.65 7.15 4.69
N GLY A 107 -9.31 6.08 4.30
CA GLY A 107 -10.12 6.07 3.08
C GLY A 107 -11.27 7.07 3.05
N SER A 108 -11.68 7.60 4.22
CA SER A 108 -12.81 8.52 4.32
C SER A 108 -12.63 9.80 3.51
N TRP A 109 -11.43 10.40 3.49
CA TRP A 109 -11.19 11.60 2.69
C TRP A 109 -11.28 11.31 1.18
N LEU A 110 -10.86 10.11 0.76
CA LEU A 110 -10.92 9.72 -0.64
C LEU A 110 -12.36 9.60 -1.12
N TRP A 111 -13.23 9.05 -0.28
CA TRP A 111 -14.67 9.00 -0.58
C TRP A 111 -15.25 10.40 -0.72
N GLY A 112 -14.88 11.32 0.18
CA GLY A 112 -15.29 12.71 0.10
C GLY A 112 -14.78 13.37 -1.20
N TYR A 113 -13.54 13.12 -1.58
CA TYR A 113 -12.96 13.66 -2.80
C TYR A 113 -13.69 13.14 -4.05
N ILE A 114 -13.93 11.85 -4.11
CA ILE A 114 -14.66 11.23 -5.24
C ILE A 114 -16.07 11.80 -5.35
N ALA A 115 -16.77 11.94 -4.23
CA ALA A 115 -18.12 12.50 -4.21
C ALA A 115 -18.12 13.95 -4.69
N TYR A 116 -17.15 14.77 -4.24
CA TYR A 116 -17.01 16.17 -4.67
C TYR A 116 -16.77 16.27 -6.17
N GLU A 117 -15.82 15.53 -6.70
CA GLU A 117 -15.49 15.52 -8.12
C GLU A 117 -16.67 15.03 -8.96
N GLY A 118 -17.36 14.01 -8.48
CA GLY A 118 -18.57 13.49 -9.13
C GLY A 118 -19.67 14.54 -9.22
N THR A 119 -19.91 15.24 -8.13
CA THR A 119 -20.91 16.32 -8.07
C THR A 119 -20.54 17.47 -9.02
N GLU A 120 -19.28 17.90 -9.00
CA GLU A 120 -18.78 18.95 -9.88
C GLU A 120 -18.96 18.61 -11.36
N LYS A 121 -18.64 17.39 -11.73
CA LYS A 121 -18.85 16.91 -13.10
C LYS A 121 -20.31 16.88 -13.50
N PHE A 122 -21.18 16.57 -12.57
CA PHE A 122 -22.64 16.57 -12.80
C PHE A 122 -23.15 17.98 -13.02
N GLU A 123 -22.72 18.94 -12.23
CA GLU A 123 -23.14 20.34 -12.33
C GLU A 123 -22.68 21.01 -13.62
N LYS A 124 -21.55 20.59 -14.17
CA LYS A 124 -20.99 21.14 -15.41
C LYS A 124 -21.67 20.63 -16.68
N LYS A 125 -22.56 19.68 -16.55
CA LYS A 125 -23.38 19.21 -17.65
C LYS A 125 -24.64 20.03 -17.77
#